data_4b51945f7c44018168c94ece1922196f
#
_entry.id   4b51945f7c44018168c94ece1922196f
#
_cell.length_a   1.000
_cell.length_b   1.000
_cell.length_c   1.000
_cell.angle_alpha   90.00
_cell.angle_beta   90.00
_cell.angle_gamma   90.00
#
_symmetry.space_group_name_H-M   'P 1'
#
loop_
_entity.id
_entity.type
_entity.pdbx_description
1 polymer ?
#
loop_
_entity_poly.entity_id
_entity_poly.type
_entity_poly.pdbx_seq_one_letter_code
_entity_poly.pdbx_strand_id
1 'polypeptide(L)'
;MSPKKTKARLQNLETIEIKIRQKQEELQQIRQEFDGEEPEEVAQLSADIKKELQALIIDRGNIINSIHQLENPLYIDILYQRYIKYKSLAEIADTMHYTERHIQRLHGYALQMLDEKIKK
;
A
#
# COMPACT_ATOMS: atom_id res chain seq x y z
N MET A 1 -11.21 -13.74 -12.56
CA MET A 1 -10.35 -13.48 -11.39
C MET A 1 -11.20 -13.17 -10.19
N SER A 2 -10.84 -13.72 -9.06
CA SER A 2 -11.65 -13.55 -7.86
C SER A 2 -11.17 -12.35 -7.02
N PRO A 3 -12.04 -11.75 -6.23
CA PRO A 3 -11.65 -10.69 -5.29
C PRO A 3 -10.53 -11.08 -4.31
N LYS A 4 -10.25 -12.37 -4.18
CA LYS A 4 -9.16 -12.86 -3.33
C LYS A 4 -7.79 -12.33 -3.77
N LYS A 5 -7.54 -12.25 -5.08
CA LYS A 5 -6.28 -11.71 -5.61
C LYS A 5 -6.16 -10.21 -5.34
N THR A 6 -7.25 -9.50 -5.50
CA THR A 6 -7.31 -8.07 -5.21
C THR A 6 -7.06 -7.82 -3.73
N LYS A 7 -7.70 -8.61 -2.86
CA LYS A 7 -7.49 -8.53 -1.41
C LYS A 7 -6.04 -8.78 -1.05
N ALA A 8 -5.44 -9.84 -1.62
CA ALA A 8 -4.04 -10.17 -1.36
C ALA A 8 -3.09 -9.04 -1.78
N ARG A 9 -3.37 -8.41 -2.92
CA ARG A 9 -2.60 -7.26 -3.40
C ARG A 9 -2.70 -6.08 -2.44
N LEU A 10 -3.89 -5.80 -1.92
CA LEU A 10 -4.09 -4.74 -0.93
C LEU A 10 -3.39 -5.06 0.40
N GLN A 11 -3.47 -6.32 0.85
CA GLN A 11 -2.80 -6.75 2.07
C GLN A 11 -1.28 -6.61 1.95
N ASN A 12 -0.74 -6.74 0.74
CA ASN A 12 0.69 -6.59 0.49
C ASN A 12 1.18 -5.14 0.66
N LEU A 13 0.28 -4.16 0.71
CA LEU A 13 0.66 -2.76 0.93
C LEU A 13 1.45 -2.58 2.22
N GLU A 14 1.10 -3.28 3.29
CA GLU A 14 1.83 -3.19 4.55
C GLU A 14 3.28 -3.63 4.37
N THR A 15 3.50 -4.73 3.66
CA THR A 15 4.85 -5.22 3.36
C THR A 15 5.62 -4.21 2.50
N ILE A 16 4.96 -3.62 1.51
CA ILE A 16 5.57 -2.60 0.65
C ILE A 16 5.99 -1.40 1.49
N GLU A 17 5.14 -0.93 2.40
CA GLU A 17 5.45 0.19 3.30
C GLU A 17 6.67 -0.11 4.19
N ILE A 18 6.74 -1.32 4.73
CA ILE A 18 7.88 -1.75 5.54
C ILE A 18 9.16 -1.71 4.71
N LYS A 19 9.13 -2.26 3.51
CA LYS A 19 10.29 -2.28 2.63
C LYS A 19 10.74 -0.88 2.21
N ILE A 20 9.79 0.01 1.92
CA ILE A 20 10.10 1.41 1.59
C ILE A 20 10.86 2.06 2.74
N ARG A 21 10.34 1.92 3.97
CA ARG A 21 10.99 2.48 5.15
C ARG A 21 12.41 1.94 5.33
N GLN A 22 12.57 0.62 5.20
CA GLN A 22 13.86 -0.02 5.35
C GLN A 22 14.86 0.43 4.30
N LYS A 23 14.43 0.57 3.06
CA LYS A 23 15.30 1.06 1.98
C LYS A 23 15.73 2.51 2.22
N GLN A 24 14.83 3.33 2.71
CA GLN A 24 15.16 4.71 3.07
C GLN A 24 16.18 4.77 4.21
N GLU A 25 16.02 3.92 5.21
CA GLU A 25 16.96 3.81 6.33
C GLU A 25 18.33 3.35 5.85
N GLU A 26 18.39 2.36 4.96
CA GLU A 26 19.63 1.88 4.37
C GLU A 26 20.39 2.99 3.64
N LEU A 27 19.68 3.76 2.82
CA LEU A 27 20.29 4.88 2.09
C LEU A 27 20.82 5.94 3.03
N GLN A 28 20.06 6.26 4.07
CA GLN A 28 20.48 7.26 5.04
C GLN A 28 21.74 6.79 5.81
N GLN A 29 21.79 5.52 6.17
CA GLN A 29 22.93 4.94 6.86
C GLN A 29 24.20 5.00 5.98
N ILE A 30 24.08 4.65 4.71
CA ILE A 30 25.19 4.74 3.76
C ILE A 30 25.71 6.17 3.67
N ARG A 31 24.80 7.13 3.57
CA ARG A 31 25.16 8.55 3.49
C ARG A 31 25.91 9.01 4.73
N GLN A 32 25.49 8.55 5.92
CA GLN A 32 26.15 8.89 7.17
C GLN A 32 27.54 8.26 7.30
N GLU A 33 27.67 6.99 6.88
CA GLU A 33 28.93 6.26 6.98
C GLU A 33 30.02 6.81 6.05
N PHE A 34 29.63 7.30 4.88
CA PHE A 34 30.58 7.75 3.88
C PHE A 34 30.63 9.28 3.68
N ASP A 35 29.77 9.99 4.41
CA ASP A 35 29.71 11.47 4.42
C ASP A 35 29.74 12.09 3.00
N GLY A 36 29.05 11.44 2.06
CA GLY A 36 28.94 11.92 0.69
C GLY A 36 30.06 11.51 -0.24
N GLU A 37 31.11 10.87 0.27
CA GLU A 37 32.23 10.37 -0.53
C GLU A 37 32.16 8.86 -0.65
N GLU A 38 31.22 8.36 -1.45
CA GLU A 38 31.01 6.94 -1.61
C GLU A 38 32.02 6.33 -2.58
N PRO A 39 32.71 5.24 -2.18
CA PRO A 39 33.47 4.44 -3.13
C PRO A 39 32.57 3.93 -4.26
N GLU A 40 33.15 3.61 -5.41
CA GLU A 40 32.38 3.16 -6.57
C GLU A 40 31.45 1.99 -6.26
N GLU A 41 31.92 1.01 -5.48
CA GLU A 41 31.10 -0.15 -5.12
C GLU A 41 29.90 0.23 -4.24
N VAL A 42 30.10 1.18 -3.34
CA VAL A 42 29.03 1.68 -2.47
C VAL A 42 28.07 2.56 -3.27
N ALA A 43 28.58 3.35 -4.20
CA ALA A 43 27.74 4.16 -5.08
C ALA A 43 26.83 3.28 -5.94
N GLN A 44 27.34 2.14 -6.41
CA GLN A 44 26.54 1.19 -7.17
C GLN A 44 25.44 0.57 -6.29
N LEU A 45 25.78 0.19 -5.06
CA LEU A 45 24.83 -0.32 -4.11
C LEU A 45 23.73 0.70 -3.83
N SER A 46 24.10 1.96 -3.60
CA SER A 46 23.15 3.05 -3.39
C SER A 46 22.21 3.21 -4.59
N ALA A 47 22.74 3.15 -5.79
CA ALA A 47 21.96 3.26 -7.02
C ALA A 47 20.95 2.12 -7.14
N ASP A 48 21.36 0.89 -6.81
CA ASP A 48 20.49 -0.28 -6.83
C ASP A 48 19.35 -0.15 -5.81
N ILE A 49 19.68 0.31 -4.59
CA ILE A 49 18.68 0.52 -3.54
C ILE A 49 17.68 1.60 -3.97
N LYS A 50 18.14 2.71 -4.55
CA LYS A 50 17.26 3.78 -5.06
C LYS A 50 16.31 3.27 -6.13
N LYS A 51 16.80 2.41 -7.01
CA LYS A 51 15.99 1.83 -8.08
C LYS A 51 14.90 0.93 -7.51
N GLU A 52 15.24 0.09 -6.54
CA GLU A 52 14.27 -0.77 -5.86
C GLU A 52 13.24 0.05 -5.09
N LEU A 53 13.70 1.10 -4.39
CA LEU A 53 12.83 2.02 -3.66
C LEU A 53 11.84 2.70 -4.60
N GLN A 54 12.31 3.16 -5.75
CA GLN A 54 11.48 3.79 -6.76
C GLN A 54 10.36 2.86 -7.24
N ALA A 55 10.71 1.60 -7.50
CA ALA A 55 9.75 0.59 -7.94
C ALA A 55 8.67 0.34 -6.87
N LEU A 56 9.07 0.29 -5.60
CA LEU A 56 8.15 0.10 -4.49
C LEU A 56 7.19 1.29 -4.34
N ILE A 57 7.71 2.50 -4.46
CA ILE A 57 6.90 3.72 -4.36
C ILE A 57 5.87 3.78 -5.49
N ILE A 58 6.28 3.43 -6.71
CA ILE A 58 5.39 3.40 -7.86
C ILE A 58 4.29 2.36 -7.65
N ASP A 59 4.66 1.17 -7.21
CA ASP A 59 3.69 0.09 -6.96
C ASP A 59 2.68 0.49 -5.89
N ARG A 60 3.15 1.07 -4.78
CA ARG A 60 2.27 1.59 -3.73
C ARG A 60 1.30 2.63 -4.30
N GLY A 61 1.83 3.58 -5.05
CA GLY A 61 1.02 4.64 -5.65
C GLY A 61 -0.05 4.12 -6.59
N ASN A 62 0.30 3.12 -7.39
CA ASN A 62 -0.66 2.51 -8.33
C ASN A 62 -1.80 1.81 -7.60
N ILE A 63 -1.51 1.11 -6.51
CA ILE A 63 -2.53 0.43 -5.72
C ILE A 63 -3.46 1.44 -5.06
N ILE A 64 -2.90 2.46 -4.41
CA ILE A 64 -3.70 3.49 -3.74
C ILE A 64 -4.54 4.26 -4.75
N ASN A 65 -3.96 4.58 -5.91
CA ASN A 65 -4.67 5.30 -6.96
C ASN A 65 -5.85 4.50 -7.49
N SER A 66 -5.71 3.17 -7.59
CA SER A 66 -6.81 2.29 -8.01
C SER A 66 -8.01 2.41 -7.04
N ILE A 67 -7.74 2.49 -5.74
CA ILE A 67 -8.79 2.69 -4.74
C ILE A 67 -9.51 4.02 -4.99
N HIS A 68 -8.75 5.09 -5.22
CA HIS A 68 -9.33 6.43 -5.43
C HIS A 68 -10.13 6.54 -6.73
N GLN A 69 -9.94 5.62 -7.67
CA GLN A 69 -10.71 5.61 -8.91
C GLN A 69 -12.10 5.00 -8.77
N LEU A 70 -12.40 4.37 -7.64
CA LEU A 70 -13.75 3.89 -7.38
C LEU A 70 -14.72 5.07 -7.29
N GLU A 71 -15.95 4.85 -7.78
CA GLU A 71 -16.94 5.92 -7.81
C GLU A 71 -17.67 6.08 -6.47
N ASN A 72 -17.85 4.98 -5.74
CA ASN A 72 -18.56 5.00 -4.48
C ASN A 72 -17.65 5.46 -3.33
N PRO A 73 -17.89 6.64 -2.75
CA PRO A 73 -17.00 7.16 -1.69
C PRO A 73 -16.97 6.27 -0.44
N LEU A 74 -18.06 5.54 -0.19
CA LEU A 74 -18.11 4.61 0.93
C LEU A 74 -17.10 3.47 0.75
N TYR A 75 -17.01 2.93 -0.45
CA TYR A 75 -16.06 1.87 -0.76
C TYR A 75 -14.63 2.38 -0.69
N ILE A 76 -14.39 3.60 -1.19
CA ILE A 76 -13.07 4.24 -1.11
C ILE A 76 -12.64 4.32 0.35
N ASP A 77 -13.52 4.82 1.21
CA ASP A 77 -13.20 5.03 2.62
C ASP A 77 -12.94 3.72 3.36
N ILE A 78 -13.76 2.70 3.12
CA ILE A 78 -13.58 1.39 3.76
C ILE A 78 -12.23 0.77 3.37
N LEU A 79 -11.91 0.78 2.08
CA LEU A 79 -10.65 0.19 1.61
C LEU A 79 -9.44 0.99 2.11
N TYR A 80 -9.55 2.30 2.13
CA TYR A 80 -8.48 3.17 2.62
C TYR A 80 -8.23 2.92 4.11
N GLN A 81 -9.27 2.92 4.92
CA GLN A 81 -9.13 2.68 6.36
C GLN A 81 -8.58 1.29 6.65
N ARG A 82 -9.04 0.29 5.90
CA ARG A 82 -8.63 -1.10 6.14
C ARG A 82 -7.19 -1.37 5.74
N TYR A 83 -6.77 -0.91 4.55
CA TYR A 83 -5.50 -1.33 3.95
C TYR A 83 -4.39 -0.29 4.04
N ILE A 84 -4.73 0.97 4.21
CA ILE A 84 -3.72 2.03 4.33
C ILE A 84 -3.56 2.46 5.78
N LYS A 85 -4.66 2.54 6.53
CA LYS A 85 -4.61 2.87 7.95
C LYS A 85 -4.59 1.64 8.87
N TYR A 86 -4.69 0.45 8.30
CA TYR A 86 -4.60 -0.84 9.00
C TYR A 86 -5.65 -1.02 10.12
N LYS A 87 -6.82 -0.45 9.94
CA LYS A 87 -7.91 -0.60 10.91
C LYS A 87 -8.64 -1.92 10.70
N SER A 88 -9.12 -2.51 11.81
CA SER A 88 -9.97 -3.68 11.73
C SER A 88 -11.36 -3.29 11.21
N LEU A 89 -12.10 -4.27 10.70
CA LEU A 89 -13.46 -4.02 10.25
C LEU A 89 -14.36 -3.54 11.41
N ALA A 90 -14.11 -4.04 12.63
CA ALA A 90 -14.82 -3.60 13.81
C ALA A 90 -14.55 -2.11 14.10
N GLU A 91 -13.30 -1.68 14.00
CA GLU A 91 -12.93 -0.27 14.20
C GLU A 91 -13.55 0.62 13.14
N ILE A 92 -13.58 0.17 11.89
CA ILE A 92 -14.18 0.92 10.79
C ILE A 92 -15.70 1.05 11.03
N ALA A 93 -16.34 -0.04 11.44
CA ALA A 93 -17.77 -0.04 11.75
C ALA A 93 -18.09 0.98 12.85
N ASP A 94 -17.28 1.00 13.90
CA ASP A 94 -17.44 1.93 15.00
C ASP A 94 -17.30 3.39 14.53
N THR A 95 -16.27 3.67 13.75
CA THR A 95 -16.01 5.02 13.21
C THR A 95 -17.15 5.50 12.31
N MET A 96 -17.70 4.61 11.50
CA MET A 96 -18.72 4.95 10.51
C MET A 96 -20.14 4.81 11.03
N HIS A 97 -20.30 4.38 12.27
CA HIS A 97 -21.61 4.16 12.92
C HIS A 97 -22.45 3.09 12.21
N TYR A 98 -21.77 2.04 11.74
CA TYR A 98 -22.42 0.87 11.14
C TYR A 98 -22.14 -0.35 12.01
N THR A 99 -22.91 -1.42 11.79
CA THR A 99 -22.59 -2.72 12.40
C THR A 99 -21.40 -3.33 11.70
N GLU A 100 -20.63 -4.14 12.41
CA GLU A 100 -19.51 -4.85 11.84
C GLU A 100 -19.95 -5.73 10.65
N ARG A 101 -21.09 -6.41 10.80
CA ARG A 101 -21.65 -7.25 9.74
C ARG A 101 -21.92 -6.46 8.47
N HIS A 102 -22.45 -5.24 8.62
CA HIS A 102 -22.71 -4.37 7.48
C HIS A 102 -21.40 -3.95 6.80
N ILE A 103 -20.38 -3.60 7.59
CA ILE A 103 -19.07 -3.23 7.06
C ILE A 103 -18.42 -4.43 6.36
N GLN A 104 -18.53 -5.63 6.90
CA GLN A 104 -18.02 -6.84 6.24
C GLN A 104 -18.62 -7.01 4.85
N ARG A 105 -19.93 -6.78 4.73
CA ARG A 105 -20.63 -6.87 3.47
C ARG A 105 -20.18 -5.80 2.49
N LEU A 106 -20.09 -4.56 2.95
CA LEU A 106 -19.63 -3.45 2.12
C LEU A 106 -18.17 -3.63 1.70
N HIS A 107 -17.33 -4.14 2.59
CA HIS A 107 -15.94 -4.46 2.29
C HIS A 107 -15.85 -5.49 1.15
N GLY A 108 -16.67 -6.53 1.20
CA GLY A 108 -16.75 -7.52 0.14
C GLY A 108 -17.14 -6.91 -1.21
N TYR A 109 -18.15 -6.05 -1.21
CA TYR A 109 -18.58 -5.33 -2.41
C TYR A 109 -17.50 -4.40 -2.93
N ALA A 110 -16.82 -3.70 -2.02
CA ALA A 110 -15.74 -2.79 -2.40
C ALA A 110 -14.59 -3.54 -3.08
N LEU A 111 -14.21 -4.69 -2.54
CA LEU A 111 -13.18 -5.55 -3.16
C LEU A 111 -13.60 -6.03 -4.55
N GLN A 112 -14.87 -6.39 -4.70
CA GLN A 112 -15.41 -6.84 -5.97
C GLN A 112 -15.38 -5.71 -7.01
N MET A 113 -15.79 -4.52 -6.62
CA MET A 113 -15.76 -3.35 -7.51
C MET A 113 -14.34 -2.98 -7.92
N LEU A 114 -13.41 -3.04 -6.98
CA LEU A 114 -12.01 -2.79 -7.27
C LEU A 114 -11.42 -3.84 -8.22
N ASP A 115 -11.77 -5.11 -8.00
CA ASP A 115 -11.34 -6.21 -8.86
C ASP A 115 -11.80 -5.98 -10.30
N GLU A 116 -13.04 -5.58 -10.49
CA GLU A 116 -13.59 -5.26 -11.81
C GLU A 116 -12.87 -4.07 -12.47
N LYS A 117 -12.54 -3.06 -11.69
CA LYS A 117 -11.85 -1.87 -12.17
C LYS A 117 -10.43 -2.19 -12.64
N ILE A 118 -9.72 -3.03 -11.90
CA ILE A 118 -8.35 -3.43 -12.22
C ILE A 118 -8.28 -4.27 -13.50
N LYS A 119 -9.31 -5.06 -13.77
CA LYS A 119 -9.37 -5.91 -14.97
C LYS A 119 -9.50 -5.15 -16.29
N LYS A 120 -9.89 -3.90 -16.21
CA LYS A 120 -10.07 -3.08 -17.41
C LYS A 120 -8.76 -2.32 -17.78
#